data_268fbc174fdda76b1f7faaa4a52f0bea
#
_entry.id   268fbc174fdda76b1f7faaa4a52f0bea
#
_cell.length_a   1.000
_cell.length_b   1.000
_cell.length_c   1.000
_cell.angle_alpha   90.00
_cell.angle_beta   90.00
_cell.angle_gamma   90.00
#
_symmetry.space_group_name_H-M   'P 1'
#
loop_
_entity.id
_entity.type
_entity.pdbx_description
1 polymer ?
#
loop_
_entity_poly.entity_id
_entity_poly.type
_entity_poly.pdbx_seq_one_letter_code
_entity_poly.pdbx_strand_id
1 'polypeptide(L)'
;VLEPFKLEVIKLTRPNKIKMARKPSYATVTSSCDFFELFKKIEQRFDTCYMLESLGEDSDISRYSLIGFDPEQIFWANGKQLNIRDREGNVQSYASDNPYYLLRDIVPQNIISRRYAGGLTGYIGYDAMNYFEPSLSLTTSDSFDAFKFGLYKDGLIYDKMTGELIYFHYEDNRIALIEALIGDPTPIIGGLKIVPQGEDMTREQHATAVKKVKADIVEGKIFQCEVGFKYRFDMQGESINLYQQLRVINPSPQMYYIKFA
;
A
#
# COMPACT_ATOMS: atom_id res chain seq x y z
N VAL A 1 37.05 -1.88 -10.25
CA VAL A 1 36.51 -2.86 -9.32
C VAL A 1 36.04 -2.06 -8.11
N LEU A 2 34.73 -1.82 -8.03
CA LEU A 2 34.10 -1.17 -6.87
C LEU A 2 33.93 -2.27 -5.80
N GLU A 3 34.47 -2.04 -4.62
CA GLU A 3 34.25 -2.92 -3.47
C GLU A 3 32.77 -2.96 -3.09
N PRO A 4 32.21 -4.13 -2.74
CA PRO A 4 30.83 -4.22 -2.29
C PRO A 4 30.69 -3.52 -0.92
N PHE A 5 29.73 -2.57 -0.83
CA PHE A 5 29.33 -1.97 0.43
C PHE A 5 28.97 -3.08 1.44
N LYS A 6 29.75 -3.23 2.49
CA LYS A 6 29.41 -4.05 3.64
C LYS A 6 28.36 -3.28 4.46
N LEU A 7 27.11 -3.67 4.33
CA LEU A 7 26.05 -3.30 5.28
C LEU A 7 26.39 -3.92 6.65
N GLU A 8 26.86 -3.12 7.59
CA GLU A 8 26.92 -3.52 9.00
C GLU A 8 25.47 -3.54 9.53
N VAL A 9 24.91 -4.73 9.66
CA VAL A 9 23.62 -4.95 10.31
C VAL A 9 23.84 -4.81 11.83
N ILE A 10 23.64 -3.60 12.36
CA ILE A 10 23.62 -3.40 13.80
C ILE A 10 22.32 -4.04 14.32
N LYS A 11 22.43 -5.19 15.01
CA LYS A 11 21.30 -5.82 15.71
C LYS A 11 20.93 -4.98 16.93
N LEU A 12 20.06 -3.98 16.72
CA LEU A 12 19.44 -3.24 17.80
C LEU A 12 18.40 -4.14 18.49
N THR A 13 18.28 -4.03 19.81
CA THR A 13 17.36 -4.87 20.59
C THR A 13 15.89 -4.49 20.41
N ARG A 14 15.58 -3.21 20.17
CA ARG A 14 14.23 -2.69 19.88
C ARG A 14 14.29 -1.42 19.03
N PRO A 15 13.33 -1.21 18.12
CA PRO A 15 13.20 0.05 17.39
C PRO A 15 12.72 1.18 18.32
N ASN A 16 13.10 2.39 17.99
CA ASN A 16 12.57 3.58 18.64
C ASN A 16 11.08 3.75 18.30
N LYS A 17 10.31 4.33 19.23
CA LYS A 17 8.93 4.74 18.95
C LYS A 17 8.94 5.80 17.85
N ILE A 18 7.98 5.65 16.92
CA ILE A 18 7.77 6.65 15.88
C ILE A 18 7.37 7.98 16.53
N LYS A 19 8.17 9.02 16.27
CA LYS A 19 7.88 10.38 16.72
C LYS A 19 6.98 11.04 15.69
N MET A 20 5.88 11.62 16.15
CA MET A 20 4.91 12.30 15.32
C MET A 20 4.15 13.31 16.16
N ALA A 21 3.88 14.51 15.64
CA ALA A 21 3.02 15.46 16.30
C ALA A 21 1.63 14.88 16.51
N ARG A 22 0.93 15.31 17.55
CA ARG A 22 -0.40 14.76 17.91
C ARG A 22 -1.50 15.20 16.95
N LYS A 23 -1.30 16.32 16.25
CA LYS A 23 -2.29 16.88 15.32
C LYS A 23 -1.60 17.27 14.02
N PRO A 24 -2.18 16.91 12.88
CA PRO A 24 -1.73 17.44 11.60
C PRO A 24 -2.20 18.89 11.40
N SER A 25 -1.48 19.61 10.56
CA SER A 25 -1.92 20.87 9.95
C SER A 25 -2.56 20.60 8.61
N TYR A 26 -3.50 21.45 8.17
CA TYR A 26 -4.19 21.34 6.90
C TYR A 26 -4.13 22.68 6.17
N ALA A 27 -3.93 22.61 4.85
CA ALA A 27 -3.98 23.76 3.95
C ALA A 27 -4.80 23.39 2.70
N THR A 28 -5.70 24.26 2.28
CA THR A 28 -6.38 24.11 0.99
C THR A 28 -5.42 24.49 -0.14
N VAL A 29 -5.34 23.66 -1.16
CA VAL A 29 -4.47 23.85 -2.32
C VAL A 29 -5.34 24.20 -3.52
N THR A 30 -5.02 25.32 -4.17
CA THR A 30 -5.69 25.67 -5.44
C THR A 30 -5.10 24.84 -6.56
N SER A 31 -5.92 24.03 -7.22
CA SER A 31 -5.49 23.21 -8.35
C SER A 31 -6.54 23.21 -9.45
N SER A 32 -6.07 23.38 -10.69
CA SER A 32 -6.84 23.08 -11.91
C SER A 32 -6.54 21.67 -12.44
N CYS A 33 -5.64 20.93 -11.79
CA CYS A 33 -5.22 19.59 -12.19
C CYS A 33 -6.22 18.57 -11.63
N ASP A 34 -6.66 17.63 -12.47
CA ASP A 34 -7.42 16.46 -12.02
C ASP A 34 -6.61 15.66 -10.99
N PHE A 35 -7.29 15.05 -10.02
CA PHE A 35 -6.62 14.36 -8.91
C PHE A 35 -5.81 13.14 -9.37
N PHE A 36 -6.31 12.41 -10.38
CA PHE A 36 -5.56 11.30 -10.95
C PHE A 36 -4.37 11.76 -11.82
N GLU A 37 -4.53 12.87 -12.55
CA GLU A 37 -3.41 13.49 -13.28
C GLU A 37 -2.30 13.94 -12.31
N LEU A 38 -2.68 14.52 -11.16
CA LEU A 38 -1.72 14.86 -10.10
C LEU A 38 -1.02 13.60 -9.57
N PHE A 39 -1.76 12.51 -9.37
CA PHE A 39 -1.18 11.24 -8.96
C PHE A 39 -0.18 10.69 -9.97
N LYS A 40 -0.46 10.78 -11.28
CA LYS A 40 0.50 10.34 -12.31
C LYS A 40 1.82 11.11 -12.23
N LYS A 41 1.79 12.41 -11.95
CA LYS A 41 3.00 13.22 -11.74
C LYS A 41 3.79 12.76 -10.50
N ILE A 42 3.10 12.45 -9.42
CA ILE A 42 3.67 11.93 -8.18
C ILE A 42 4.29 10.54 -8.40
N GLU A 43 3.56 9.66 -9.08
CA GLU A 43 3.98 8.28 -9.35
C GLU A 43 5.25 8.20 -10.20
N GLN A 44 5.39 9.10 -11.17
CA GLN A 44 6.60 9.20 -11.99
C GLN A 44 7.80 9.81 -11.27
N ARG A 45 7.56 10.59 -10.23
CA ARG A 45 8.64 11.27 -9.49
C ARG A 45 9.13 10.49 -8.28
N PHE A 46 8.26 9.71 -7.64
CA PHE A 46 8.57 9.01 -6.38
C PHE A 46 8.50 7.50 -6.55
N ASP A 47 9.49 6.83 -6.01
CA ASP A 47 9.59 5.36 -6.06
C ASP A 47 8.58 4.66 -5.14
N THR A 48 8.10 5.39 -4.13
CA THR A 48 7.11 4.89 -3.19
C THR A 48 5.98 5.91 -3.02
N CYS A 49 4.78 5.51 -3.40
CA CYS A 49 3.57 6.32 -3.29
C CYS A 49 2.33 5.44 -3.28
N TYR A 50 1.20 6.02 -2.92
CA TYR A 50 -0.09 5.37 -3.04
C TYR A 50 -1.18 6.37 -3.43
N MET A 51 -2.23 5.84 -4.02
CA MET A 51 -3.52 6.49 -4.15
C MET A 51 -4.60 5.53 -3.64
N LEU A 52 -5.46 6.05 -2.76
CA LEU A 52 -6.72 5.43 -2.39
C LEU A 52 -7.81 6.32 -2.96
N GLU A 53 -8.67 5.78 -3.80
CA GLU A 53 -9.74 6.59 -4.40
C GLU A 53 -11.09 5.88 -4.35
N SER A 54 -12.11 6.68 -4.41
CA SER A 54 -13.50 6.24 -4.40
C SER A 54 -14.15 6.70 -5.69
N LEU A 55 -14.47 5.78 -6.60
CA LEU A 55 -15.05 6.07 -7.92
C LEU A 55 -16.52 5.66 -8.05
N GLY A 56 -17.11 5.11 -7.00
CA GLY A 56 -18.54 4.78 -6.98
C GLY A 56 -19.46 6.01 -6.96
N GLU A 57 -20.75 5.77 -6.83
CA GLU A 57 -21.76 6.82 -6.68
C GLU A 57 -21.42 7.75 -5.51
N ASP A 58 -21.81 9.02 -5.62
CA ASP A 58 -21.56 10.02 -4.58
C ASP A 58 -22.32 9.65 -3.31
N SER A 59 -21.55 9.36 -2.28
CA SER A 59 -22.05 8.97 -0.95
C SER A 59 -21.02 9.32 0.11
N ASP A 60 -21.39 9.26 1.39
CA ASP A 60 -20.45 9.46 2.49
C ASP A 60 -19.30 8.45 2.48
N ILE A 61 -19.53 7.24 1.95
CA ILE A 61 -18.52 6.17 1.83
C ILE A 61 -17.51 6.48 0.73
N SER A 62 -17.94 7.13 -0.35
CA SER A 62 -17.12 7.45 -1.53
C SER A 62 -16.63 8.89 -1.57
N ARG A 63 -16.68 9.61 -0.44
CA ARG A 63 -16.40 11.05 -0.36
C ARG A 63 -14.95 11.43 -0.63
N TYR A 64 -14.01 10.69 -0.07
CA TYR A 64 -12.60 11.10 -0.06
C TYR A 64 -11.73 10.25 -0.97
N SER A 65 -10.78 10.90 -1.66
CA SER A 65 -9.65 10.26 -2.30
C SER A 65 -8.35 10.77 -1.70
N LEU A 66 -7.33 9.92 -1.61
CA LEU A 66 -6.12 10.17 -0.84
C LEU A 66 -4.88 9.86 -1.68
N ILE A 67 -3.84 10.69 -1.57
CA ILE A 67 -2.50 10.41 -2.10
C ILE A 67 -1.49 10.56 -0.97
N GLY A 68 -0.60 9.56 -0.85
CA GLY A 68 0.63 9.64 -0.08
C GLY A 68 1.82 9.34 -0.96
N PHE A 69 2.95 9.97 -0.68
CA PHE A 69 4.18 9.82 -1.45
C PHE A 69 5.39 10.04 -0.58
N ASP A 70 6.54 9.48 -0.97
CA ASP A 70 7.82 9.65 -0.31
C ASP A 70 7.73 9.48 1.22
N PRO A 71 7.38 8.26 1.70
CA PRO A 71 7.21 8.01 3.13
C PRO A 71 8.49 8.29 3.91
N GLU A 72 8.35 8.73 5.18
CA GLU A 72 9.50 8.95 6.06
C GLU A 72 10.26 7.66 6.37
N GLN A 73 9.52 6.57 6.51
CA GLN A 73 10.07 5.25 6.75
C GLN A 73 9.26 4.19 6.01
N ILE A 74 9.93 3.10 5.64
CA ILE A 74 9.29 1.89 5.13
C ILE A 74 9.59 0.75 6.10
N PHE A 75 8.53 0.04 6.48
CA PHE A 75 8.56 -1.11 7.38
C PHE A 75 8.17 -2.36 6.61
N TRP A 76 8.92 -3.45 6.77
CA TRP A 76 8.54 -4.74 6.23
C TRP A 76 9.03 -5.88 7.12
N ALA A 77 8.41 -7.04 6.98
CA ALA A 77 8.78 -8.21 7.76
C ALA A 77 9.14 -9.40 6.87
N ASN A 78 10.29 -10.01 7.19
CA ASN A 78 10.75 -11.28 6.65
C ASN A 78 10.95 -12.26 7.79
N GLY A 79 10.10 -13.30 7.86
CA GLY A 79 10.15 -14.28 8.93
C GLY A 79 10.06 -13.62 10.31
N LYS A 80 11.10 -13.79 11.13
CA LYS A 80 11.19 -13.23 12.48
C LYS A 80 11.96 -11.91 12.56
N GLN A 81 11.89 -11.09 11.52
CA GLN A 81 12.64 -9.85 11.45
C GLN A 81 11.76 -8.71 10.98
N LEU A 82 11.73 -7.61 11.76
CA LEU A 82 11.21 -6.32 11.34
C LEU A 82 12.36 -5.50 10.76
N ASN A 83 12.19 -5.02 9.55
CA ASN A 83 13.13 -4.13 8.88
C ASN A 83 12.51 -2.74 8.75
N ILE A 84 13.34 -1.72 8.91
CA ILE A 84 12.96 -0.31 8.82
C ILE A 84 13.97 0.39 7.93
N ARG A 85 13.52 1.01 6.83
CA ARG A 85 14.31 1.84 5.94
C ARG A 85 13.88 3.29 6.06
N ASP A 86 14.81 4.22 6.27
CA ASP A 86 14.57 5.66 6.23
C ASP A 86 14.63 6.22 4.80
N ARG A 87 14.39 7.53 4.63
CA ARG A 87 14.49 8.22 3.33
C ARG A 87 15.89 8.23 2.75
N GLU A 88 16.92 8.21 3.58
CA GLU A 88 18.33 8.17 3.18
C GLU A 88 18.75 6.78 2.68
N GLY A 89 17.88 5.77 2.83
CA GLY A 89 18.12 4.40 2.42
C GLY A 89 18.80 3.53 3.49
N ASN A 90 19.03 4.04 4.69
CA ASN A 90 19.59 3.25 5.79
C ASN A 90 18.59 2.23 6.27
N VAL A 91 19.03 0.97 6.39
CA VAL A 91 18.19 -0.14 6.85
C VAL A 91 18.62 -0.59 8.23
N GLN A 92 17.66 -0.65 9.14
CA GLN A 92 17.81 -1.22 10.47
C GLN A 92 16.94 -2.47 10.60
N SER A 93 17.48 -3.52 11.20
CA SER A 93 16.80 -4.82 11.33
C SER A 93 16.69 -5.24 12.78
N TYR A 94 15.51 -5.68 13.18
CA TYR A 94 15.16 -6.03 14.55
C TYR A 94 14.60 -7.45 14.61
N ALA A 95 15.25 -8.33 15.36
CA ALA A 95 14.75 -9.68 15.58
C ALA A 95 13.52 -9.65 16.50
N SER A 96 12.46 -10.38 16.13
CA SER A 96 11.23 -10.50 16.91
C SER A 96 10.52 -11.81 16.56
N ASP A 97 9.96 -12.48 17.54
CA ASP A 97 9.08 -13.63 17.30
C ASP A 97 7.78 -13.20 16.58
N ASN A 98 7.37 -11.94 16.74
CA ASN A 98 6.25 -11.38 16.04
C ASN A 98 6.56 -9.93 15.58
N PRO A 99 7.10 -9.75 14.36
CA PRO A 99 7.43 -8.44 13.80
C PRO A 99 6.24 -7.48 13.69
N TYR A 100 5.02 -8.00 13.50
CA TYR A 100 3.82 -7.17 13.43
C TYR A 100 3.52 -6.51 14.78
N TYR A 101 3.58 -7.26 15.87
CA TYR A 101 3.38 -6.68 17.19
C TYR A 101 4.51 -5.72 17.59
N LEU A 102 5.74 -6.00 17.14
CA LEU A 102 6.84 -5.06 17.34
C LEU A 102 6.58 -3.74 16.61
N LEU A 103 6.08 -3.78 15.37
CA LEU A 103 5.66 -2.58 14.64
C LEU A 103 4.51 -1.86 15.36
N ARG A 104 3.48 -2.59 15.78
CA ARG A 104 2.33 -2.02 16.52
C ARG A 104 2.77 -1.26 17.79
N ASP A 105 3.77 -1.78 18.49
CA ASP A 105 4.24 -1.20 19.76
C ASP A 105 4.99 0.13 19.56
N ILE A 106 5.48 0.42 18.36
CA ILE A 106 6.21 1.67 18.06
C ILE A 106 5.33 2.73 17.39
N VAL A 107 4.16 2.35 16.86
CA VAL A 107 3.22 3.27 16.22
C VAL A 107 2.57 4.20 17.26
N PRO A 108 2.46 5.52 17.00
CA PRO A 108 1.77 6.44 17.89
C PRO A 108 0.31 6.07 18.10
N GLN A 109 -0.16 6.07 19.36
CA GLN A 109 -1.53 5.73 19.73
C GLN A 109 -2.43 6.96 19.94
N ASN A 110 -1.86 8.17 19.91
CA ASN A 110 -2.54 9.38 20.39
C ASN A 110 -2.69 10.45 19.31
N ILE A 111 -2.93 10.04 18.06
CA ILE A 111 -3.20 11.01 16.98
C ILE A 111 -4.64 11.52 17.13
N ILE A 112 -4.79 12.84 17.10
CA ILE A 112 -6.08 13.52 17.20
C ILE A 112 -6.36 14.20 15.86
N SER A 113 -7.28 13.64 15.09
CA SER A 113 -7.72 14.24 13.84
C SER A 113 -9.21 13.98 13.62
N ARG A 114 -9.87 14.94 12.95
CA ARG A 114 -11.25 14.81 12.47
C ARG A 114 -11.33 14.45 10.99
N ARG A 115 -10.18 14.42 10.30
CA ARG A 115 -10.03 14.08 8.88
C ARG A 115 -8.96 13.02 8.75
N TYR A 116 -8.77 12.47 7.56
CA TYR A 116 -7.61 11.64 7.28
C TYR A 116 -6.32 12.39 7.61
N ALA A 117 -5.37 11.69 8.17
CA ALA A 117 -4.17 12.30 8.74
C ALA A 117 -2.90 11.46 8.50
N GLY A 118 -2.82 10.74 7.41
CA GLY A 118 -1.66 9.88 7.11
C GLY A 118 -1.54 8.66 8.02
N GLY A 119 -0.31 8.24 8.26
CA GLY A 119 0.02 7.07 9.07
C GLY A 119 0.65 5.96 8.24
N LEU A 120 0.41 4.70 8.62
CA LEU A 120 0.91 3.54 7.90
C LEU A 120 -0.06 3.15 6.78
N THR A 121 0.43 3.17 5.54
CA THR A 121 -0.30 2.64 4.37
C THR A 121 0.56 1.60 3.66
N GLY A 122 -0.04 0.49 3.27
CA GLY A 122 0.66 -0.60 2.62
C GLY A 122 -0.19 -1.85 2.51
N TYR A 123 0.42 -3.02 2.64
CA TYR A 123 -0.28 -4.30 2.56
C TYR A 123 0.13 -5.26 3.68
N ILE A 124 -0.75 -6.21 3.95
CA ILE A 124 -0.51 -7.41 4.75
C ILE A 124 -0.71 -8.61 3.83
N GLY A 125 0.33 -9.40 3.64
CA GLY A 125 0.28 -10.65 2.88
C GLY A 125 -0.54 -11.71 3.60
N TYR A 126 -1.05 -12.69 2.87
CA TYR A 126 -1.86 -13.76 3.46
C TYR A 126 -1.07 -14.61 4.48
N ASP A 127 0.21 -14.84 4.22
CA ASP A 127 1.12 -15.60 5.10
C ASP A 127 1.47 -14.86 6.40
N ALA A 128 1.16 -13.56 6.51
CA ALA A 128 1.22 -12.83 7.79
C ALA A 128 0.28 -13.42 8.85
N MET A 129 -0.70 -14.24 8.44
CA MET A 129 -1.52 -15.03 9.38
C MET A 129 -0.68 -15.88 10.33
N ASN A 130 0.54 -16.30 9.94
CA ASN A 130 1.46 -17.00 10.83
C ASN A 130 1.85 -16.18 12.08
N TYR A 131 1.74 -14.84 12.03
CA TYR A 131 1.96 -13.97 13.19
C TYR A 131 0.75 -13.90 14.13
N PHE A 132 -0.45 -14.16 13.62
CA PHE A 132 -1.70 -14.05 14.37
C PHE A 132 -2.22 -15.42 14.82
N GLU A 133 -2.00 -16.46 14.00
CA GLU A 133 -2.45 -17.82 14.24
C GLU A 133 -1.32 -18.82 13.93
N PRO A 134 -0.37 -19.00 14.86
CA PRO A 134 0.82 -19.86 14.64
C PRO A 134 0.48 -21.33 14.37
N SER A 135 -0.71 -21.78 14.77
CA SER A 135 -1.18 -23.15 14.52
C SER A 135 -1.36 -23.49 13.05
N LEU A 136 -1.54 -22.49 12.19
CA LEU A 136 -1.78 -22.69 10.75
C LEU A 136 -0.53 -23.14 10.00
N SER A 137 0.65 -22.70 10.39
CA SER A 137 1.94 -23.02 9.74
C SER A 137 1.89 -22.84 8.21
N LEU A 138 1.39 -21.68 7.76
CA LEU A 138 1.27 -21.39 6.33
C LEU A 138 2.64 -21.27 5.68
N THR A 139 2.76 -21.77 4.45
CA THR A 139 3.96 -21.58 3.62
C THR A 139 4.13 -20.10 3.32
N THR A 140 5.33 -19.57 3.62
CA THR A 140 5.66 -18.19 3.32
C THR A 140 6.03 -18.02 1.85
N SER A 141 5.71 -16.84 1.29
CA SER A 141 6.10 -16.48 -0.07
C SER A 141 7.50 -15.88 -0.06
N ASP A 142 8.37 -16.30 -0.97
CA ASP A 142 9.67 -15.66 -1.19
C ASP A 142 9.55 -14.39 -2.06
N SER A 143 8.39 -14.16 -2.67
CA SER A 143 8.14 -13.06 -3.61
C SER A 143 7.57 -11.82 -2.94
N PHE A 144 7.01 -11.94 -1.74
CA PHE A 144 6.37 -10.85 -1.02
C PHE A 144 6.74 -10.88 0.45
N ASP A 145 6.94 -9.71 1.02
CA ASP A 145 7.07 -9.55 2.47
C ASP A 145 5.74 -9.89 3.15
N ALA A 146 5.78 -10.46 4.35
CA ALA A 146 4.56 -10.77 5.11
C ALA A 146 3.70 -9.52 5.36
N PHE A 147 4.33 -8.37 5.49
CA PHE A 147 3.70 -7.05 5.36
C PHE A 147 4.73 -6.02 4.90
N LYS A 148 4.24 -4.95 4.26
CA LYS A 148 5.05 -3.77 3.91
C LYS A 148 4.21 -2.51 4.05
N PHE A 149 4.72 -1.53 4.81
CA PHE A 149 4.05 -0.26 5.06
C PHE A 149 5.00 0.92 4.88
N GLY A 150 4.51 2.00 4.26
CA GLY A 150 5.13 3.31 4.32
C GLY A 150 4.51 4.15 5.44
N LEU A 151 5.32 4.91 6.18
CA LEU A 151 4.89 5.93 7.12
C LEU A 151 4.77 7.28 6.41
N TYR A 152 3.56 7.74 6.21
CA TYR A 152 3.27 9.00 5.54
C TYR A 152 2.86 10.05 6.56
N LYS A 153 3.68 11.08 6.72
CA LYS A 153 3.42 12.20 7.63
C LYS A 153 2.86 13.42 6.92
N ASP A 154 2.76 13.37 5.61
CA ASP A 154 2.04 14.35 4.78
C ASP A 154 1.41 13.66 3.58
N GLY A 155 0.51 14.37 2.91
CA GLY A 155 -0.18 13.87 1.73
C GLY A 155 -1.35 14.76 1.33
N LEU A 156 -2.13 14.26 0.37
CA LEU A 156 -3.23 14.98 -0.24
C LEU A 156 -4.55 14.27 0.03
N ILE A 157 -5.58 15.07 0.25
CA ILE A 157 -6.97 14.65 0.41
C ILE A 157 -7.79 15.41 -0.62
N TYR A 158 -8.54 14.70 -1.44
CA TYR A 158 -9.55 15.31 -2.30
C TYR A 158 -10.94 15.01 -1.73
N ASP A 159 -11.68 16.05 -1.39
CA ASP A 159 -13.07 15.96 -0.94
C ASP A 159 -13.99 16.14 -2.16
N LYS A 160 -14.57 15.06 -2.64
CA LYS A 160 -15.44 15.05 -3.82
C LYS A 160 -16.71 15.88 -3.65
N MET A 161 -17.23 16.01 -2.42
CA MET A 161 -18.44 16.77 -2.16
C MET A 161 -18.23 18.28 -2.21
N THR A 162 -17.05 18.75 -1.80
CA THR A 162 -16.73 20.19 -1.82
C THR A 162 -15.85 20.58 -3.01
N GLY A 163 -15.23 19.61 -3.69
CA GLY A 163 -14.24 19.85 -4.74
C GLY A 163 -12.90 20.36 -4.21
N GLU A 164 -12.69 20.33 -2.89
CA GLU A 164 -11.47 20.86 -2.28
C GLU A 164 -10.31 19.85 -2.36
N LEU A 165 -9.14 20.33 -2.78
CA LEU A 165 -7.88 19.66 -2.61
C LEU A 165 -7.21 20.18 -1.33
N ILE A 166 -6.92 19.29 -0.40
CA ILE A 166 -6.37 19.61 0.92
C ILE A 166 -5.03 18.92 1.05
N TYR A 167 -3.99 19.68 1.41
CA TYR A 167 -2.70 19.14 1.83
C TYR A 167 -2.69 19.05 3.36
N PHE A 168 -2.29 17.90 3.90
CA PHE A 168 -2.04 17.74 5.33
C PHE A 168 -0.56 17.45 5.58
N HIS A 169 -0.05 17.91 6.71
CA HIS A 169 1.31 17.59 7.16
C HIS A 169 1.42 17.63 8.69
N TYR A 170 2.40 16.94 9.22
CA TYR A 170 2.73 16.98 10.65
C TYR A 170 3.86 17.96 10.90
N GLU A 171 5.12 17.56 10.79
CA GLU A 171 6.29 18.41 11.07
C GLU A 171 6.69 19.21 9.83
N ASP A 172 7.02 18.51 8.74
CA ASP A 172 7.55 19.11 7.52
C ASP A 172 6.44 19.61 6.61
N ASN A 173 6.49 20.88 6.26
CA ASN A 173 5.57 21.47 5.29
C ASN A 173 6.20 21.49 3.90
N ARG A 174 5.73 20.58 3.02
CA ARG A 174 6.19 20.48 1.62
C ARG A 174 5.19 21.05 0.61
N ILE A 175 4.36 22.02 1.02
CA ILE A 175 3.33 22.59 0.14
C ILE A 175 3.92 23.16 -1.17
N ALA A 176 5.10 23.79 -1.10
CA ALA A 176 5.77 24.30 -2.31
C ALA A 176 6.11 23.20 -3.33
N LEU A 177 6.41 21.99 -2.87
CA LEU A 177 6.61 20.83 -3.74
C LEU A 177 5.30 20.42 -4.42
N ILE A 178 4.18 20.46 -3.68
CA ILE A 178 2.86 20.14 -4.24
C ILE A 178 2.46 21.17 -5.30
N GLU A 179 2.65 22.45 -5.03
CA GLU A 179 2.37 23.54 -5.99
C GLU A 179 3.22 23.42 -7.26
N ALA A 180 4.51 23.05 -7.12
CA ALA A 180 5.37 22.78 -8.26
C ALA A 180 4.86 21.60 -9.09
N LEU A 181 4.49 20.48 -8.44
CA LEU A 181 3.93 19.30 -9.12
C LEU A 181 2.62 19.61 -9.85
N ILE A 182 1.75 20.44 -9.29
CA ILE A 182 0.52 20.89 -9.95
C ILE A 182 0.88 21.67 -11.21
N GLY A 183 1.87 22.55 -11.16
CA GLY A 183 2.32 23.37 -12.29
C GLY A 183 3.08 22.59 -13.37
N ASP A 184 3.67 21.44 -13.05
CA ASP A 184 4.40 20.61 -13.99
C ASP A 184 3.46 20.06 -15.09
N PRO A 185 3.98 19.83 -16.33
CA PRO A 185 3.19 19.17 -17.36
C PRO A 185 2.84 17.72 -16.94
N THR A 186 1.70 17.23 -17.38
CA THR A 186 1.34 15.83 -17.20
C THR A 186 2.34 14.94 -17.92
N PRO A 187 2.93 13.93 -17.27
CA PRO A 187 3.92 13.06 -17.88
C PRO A 187 3.31 12.24 -19.02
N ILE A 188 4.07 12.04 -20.07
CA ILE A 188 3.73 11.06 -21.10
C ILE A 188 4.11 9.69 -20.54
N ILE A 189 3.10 8.92 -20.19
CA ILE A 189 3.30 7.57 -19.63
C ILE A 189 3.51 6.58 -20.77
N GLY A 190 4.56 5.77 -20.68
CA GLY A 190 4.86 4.71 -21.64
C GLY A 190 3.73 3.69 -21.77
N GLY A 191 3.79 2.87 -22.81
CA GLY A 191 2.81 1.81 -23.03
C GLY A 191 2.89 0.69 -22.00
N LEU A 192 1.86 -0.14 -21.94
CA LEU A 192 1.82 -1.39 -21.18
C LEU A 192 1.57 -2.56 -22.14
N LYS A 193 2.45 -3.56 -22.12
CA LYS A 193 2.27 -4.84 -22.81
C LYS A 193 1.95 -5.91 -21.78
N ILE A 194 0.89 -6.68 -22.03
CA ILE A 194 0.45 -7.77 -21.19
C ILE A 194 0.44 -9.05 -22.01
N VAL A 195 1.08 -10.11 -21.51
CA VAL A 195 1.15 -11.41 -22.16
C VAL A 195 0.60 -12.46 -21.19
N PRO A 196 -0.53 -13.14 -21.54
CA PRO A 196 -1.08 -14.20 -20.71
C PRO A 196 -0.10 -15.37 -20.57
N GLN A 197 0.05 -15.89 -19.34
CA GLN A 197 0.89 -17.06 -19.01
C GLN A 197 0.03 -18.28 -18.60
N GLY A 198 -1.29 -18.12 -18.62
CA GLY A 198 -2.22 -19.19 -18.30
C GLY A 198 -2.78 -19.14 -16.89
N GLU A 199 -3.36 -20.24 -16.49
CA GLU A 199 -4.08 -20.41 -15.22
C GLU A 199 -3.30 -21.38 -14.33
N ASP A 200 -3.43 -21.23 -13.01
CA ASP A 200 -2.81 -22.13 -12.03
C ASP A 200 -3.69 -23.34 -11.68
N MET A 201 -4.91 -23.38 -12.20
CA MET A 201 -5.88 -24.46 -11.95
C MET A 201 -6.73 -24.70 -13.19
N THR A 202 -6.88 -25.96 -13.60
CA THR A 202 -7.81 -26.31 -14.69
C THR A 202 -9.26 -26.24 -14.23
N ARG A 203 -10.19 -26.22 -15.20
CA ARG A 203 -11.63 -26.23 -14.93
C ARG A 203 -12.04 -27.47 -14.12
N GLU A 204 -11.46 -28.64 -14.42
CA GLU A 204 -11.73 -29.90 -13.73
C GLU A 204 -11.22 -29.90 -12.30
N GLN A 205 -10.02 -29.35 -12.09
CA GLN A 205 -9.45 -29.15 -10.74
C GLN A 205 -10.33 -28.22 -9.90
N HIS A 206 -10.76 -27.10 -10.48
CA HIS A 206 -11.67 -26.16 -9.82
C HIS A 206 -13.01 -26.84 -9.46
N ALA A 207 -13.63 -27.56 -10.41
CA ALA A 207 -14.87 -28.30 -10.16
C ALA A 207 -14.73 -29.34 -9.05
N THR A 208 -13.57 -30.01 -8.97
CA THR A 208 -13.27 -30.99 -7.92
C THR A 208 -13.13 -30.31 -6.56
N ALA A 209 -12.42 -29.17 -6.49
CA ALA A 209 -12.27 -28.39 -5.28
C ALA A 209 -13.63 -27.87 -4.75
N VAL A 210 -14.50 -27.37 -5.65
CA VAL A 210 -15.86 -26.96 -5.30
C VAL A 210 -16.69 -28.11 -4.73
N LYS A 211 -16.60 -29.30 -5.33
CA LYS A 211 -17.31 -30.50 -4.82
C LYS A 211 -16.85 -30.87 -3.42
N LYS A 212 -15.53 -30.82 -3.17
CA LYS A 212 -14.97 -31.08 -1.84
C LYS A 212 -15.48 -30.08 -0.79
N VAL A 213 -15.41 -28.78 -1.10
CA VAL A 213 -15.92 -27.73 -0.20
C VAL A 213 -17.40 -27.91 0.11
N LYS A 214 -18.22 -28.25 -0.89
CA LYS A 214 -19.65 -28.55 -0.67
C LYS A 214 -19.86 -29.73 0.28
N ALA A 215 -19.06 -30.78 0.19
CA ALA A 215 -19.11 -31.91 1.11
C ALA A 215 -18.72 -31.49 2.55
N ASP A 216 -17.64 -30.71 2.70
CA ASP A 216 -17.18 -30.22 3.99
C ASP A 216 -18.24 -29.29 4.67
N ILE A 217 -19.01 -28.51 3.89
CA ILE A 217 -20.13 -27.72 4.39
C ILE A 217 -21.27 -28.64 4.89
N VAL A 218 -21.64 -29.68 4.10
CA VAL A 218 -22.69 -30.62 4.51
C VAL A 218 -22.30 -31.38 5.77
N GLU A 219 -21.03 -31.72 5.94
CA GLU A 219 -20.51 -32.38 7.14
C GLU A 219 -20.37 -31.44 8.34
N GLY A 220 -20.61 -30.14 8.18
CA GLY A 220 -20.53 -29.14 9.25
C GLY A 220 -19.10 -28.73 9.64
N LYS A 221 -18.08 -29.08 8.83
CA LYS A 221 -16.69 -28.68 9.08
C LYS A 221 -16.45 -27.19 8.86
N ILE A 222 -17.12 -26.62 7.87
CA ILE A 222 -17.11 -25.21 7.50
C ILE A 222 -18.51 -24.79 7.09
N PHE A 223 -18.82 -23.51 7.13
CA PHE A 223 -20.11 -22.98 6.67
C PHE A 223 -19.98 -22.12 5.41
N GLN A 224 -18.79 -21.66 5.08
CA GLN A 224 -18.51 -20.90 3.86
C GLN A 224 -17.06 -21.10 3.42
N CYS A 225 -16.82 -21.13 2.10
CA CYS A 225 -15.50 -21.06 1.51
C CYS A 225 -15.59 -20.50 0.10
N GLU A 226 -14.62 -19.69 -0.28
CA GLU A 226 -14.42 -19.23 -1.65
C GLU A 226 -13.35 -20.08 -2.32
N VAL A 227 -13.64 -20.62 -3.51
CA VAL A 227 -12.71 -21.40 -4.33
C VAL A 227 -12.36 -20.58 -5.56
N GLY A 228 -11.16 -20.01 -5.54
CA GLY A 228 -10.62 -19.21 -6.64
C GLY A 228 -9.49 -19.91 -7.38
N PHE A 229 -9.10 -19.33 -8.51
CA PHE A 229 -7.88 -19.65 -9.24
C PHE A 229 -7.24 -18.37 -9.75
N LYS A 230 -6.00 -18.45 -10.22
CA LYS A 230 -5.21 -17.29 -10.65
C LYS A 230 -4.95 -17.35 -12.15
N TYR A 231 -5.20 -16.24 -12.82
CA TYR A 231 -4.61 -15.96 -14.13
C TYR A 231 -3.25 -15.33 -13.93
N ARG A 232 -2.25 -15.78 -14.67
CA ARG A 232 -0.89 -15.24 -14.66
C ARG A 232 -0.63 -14.46 -15.94
N PHE A 233 0.03 -13.33 -15.79
CA PHE A 233 0.40 -12.46 -16.89
C PHE A 233 1.82 -11.94 -16.68
N ASP A 234 2.59 -11.88 -17.77
CA ASP A 234 3.81 -11.06 -17.80
C ASP A 234 3.43 -9.64 -18.20
N MET A 235 3.94 -8.67 -17.50
CA MET A 235 3.71 -7.26 -17.78
C MET A 235 5.03 -6.55 -18.04
N GLN A 236 5.06 -5.74 -19.10
CA GLN A 236 6.20 -4.88 -19.46
C GLN A 236 5.69 -3.46 -19.69
N GLY A 237 6.28 -2.48 -19.01
CA GLY A 237 5.90 -1.07 -19.07
C GLY A 237 5.20 -0.58 -17.81
N GLU A 238 4.41 0.49 -17.96
CA GLU A 238 3.90 1.29 -16.84
C GLU A 238 2.59 0.73 -16.27
N SER A 239 2.63 0.21 -15.05
CA SER A 239 1.47 -0.41 -14.37
C SER A 239 0.33 0.58 -14.10
N ILE A 240 0.60 1.86 -14.03
CA ILE A 240 -0.42 2.91 -13.87
C ILE A 240 -1.45 2.90 -15.01
N ASN A 241 -1.05 2.45 -16.21
CA ASN A 241 -1.98 2.30 -17.35
C ASN A 241 -3.02 1.19 -17.10
N LEU A 242 -2.63 0.09 -16.44
CA LEU A 242 -3.58 -0.95 -16.05
C LEU A 242 -4.60 -0.39 -15.06
N TYR A 243 -4.11 0.36 -14.07
CA TYR A 243 -4.98 1.01 -13.10
C TYR A 243 -5.93 2.03 -13.75
N GLN A 244 -5.45 2.83 -14.70
CA GLN A 244 -6.27 3.76 -15.46
C GLN A 244 -7.42 3.05 -16.22
N GLN A 245 -7.15 1.88 -16.81
CA GLN A 245 -8.20 1.09 -17.45
C GLN A 245 -9.18 0.51 -16.43
N LEU A 246 -8.68 0.04 -15.29
CA LEU A 246 -9.53 -0.49 -14.22
C LEU A 246 -10.51 0.56 -13.68
N ARG A 247 -10.08 1.82 -13.55
CA ARG A 247 -10.95 2.96 -13.17
C ARG A 247 -12.14 3.14 -14.10
N VAL A 248 -11.98 2.83 -15.39
CA VAL A 248 -13.04 2.99 -16.41
C VAL A 248 -13.93 1.75 -16.48
N ILE A 249 -13.32 0.55 -16.46
CA ILE A 249 -14.05 -0.71 -16.69
C ILE A 249 -14.81 -1.16 -15.45
N ASN A 250 -14.23 -0.96 -14.27
CA ASN A 250 -14.81 -1.43 -13.00
C ASN A 250 -14.61 -0.40 -11.88
N PRO A 251 -15.24 0.78 -11.97
CA PRO A 251 -15.17 1.78 -10.90
C PRO A 251 -15.79 1.22 -9.62
N SER A 252 -15.11 1.44 -8.50
CA SER A 252 -15.52 0.94 -7.19
C SER A 252 -15.43 2.07 -6.14
N PRO A 253 -16.27 2.05 -5.09
CA PRO A 253 -16.15 2.95 -3.96
C PRO A 253 -14.81 2.84 -3.23
N GLN A 254 -14.09 1.74 -3.39
CA GLN A 254 -12.79 1.50 -2.76
C GLN A 254 -11.82 0.94 -3.80
N MET A 255 -10.99 1.81 -4.34
CA MET A 255 -9.91 1.47 -5.26
C MET A 255 -8.58 1.92 -4.69
N TYR A 256 -7.52 1.21 -5.02
CA TYR A 256 -6.18 1.56 -4.57
C TYR A 256 -5.11 1.24 -5.60
N TYR A 257 -4.09 2.07 -5.62
CA TYR A 257 -2.81 1.84 -6.28
C TYR A 257 -1.71 2.07 -5.26
N ILE A 258 -0.83 1.09 -5.05
CA ILE A 258 0.28 1.18 -4.10
C ILE A 258 1.55 0.76 -4.81
N LYS A 259 2.56 1.63 -4.79
CA LYS A 259 3.88 1.42 -5.34
C LYS A 259 4.91 1.45 -4.22
N PHE A 260 5.75 0.41 -4.16
CA PHE A 260 6.93 0.36 -3.31
C PHE A 260 8.18 0.14 -4.16
N ALA A 261 9.24 0.85 -3.81
CA ALA A 261 10.57 0.58 -4.34
C ALA A 261 11.15 -0.71 -3.73
#